data_bc15e2793ec9d8c9f2009fa29f9f9d85
#
_entry.id   bc15e2793ec9d8c9f2009fa29f9f9d85
#
_cell.length_a   1.000
_cell.length_b   1.000
_cell.length_c   1.000
_cell.angle_alpha   90.00
_cell.angle_beta   90.00
_cell.angle_gamma   90.00
#
_symmetry.space_group_name_H-M   'P 1'
#
loop_
_entity.id
_entity.type
_entity.pdbx_description
1 polymer ?
#
loop_
_entity_poly.entity_id
_entity_poly.type
_entity_poly.pdbx_seq_one_letter_code
_entity_poly.pdbx_strand_id
1 'polypeptide(L)'
;VLGKSPAGETIRQMAEQEAAHLRDFDAMVNARRVRPTALQPFWHIAGFALGAGTALMGERAAMACTVAVEEAIDEHYAKQAEYLGEDEKELRDLIVAAREDEIEHRDTALEAGAERAPLFEPMRQAIKSGTKLAIWLSERV
;
A
#
# COMPACT_ATOMS: atom_id res chain seq x y z
N VAL A 1 14.72 4.55 -10.19
CA VAL A 1 14.56 5.90 -10.73
C VAL A 1 15.14 6.93 -9.77
N LEU A 2 14.74 6.96 -8.51
CA LEU A 2 15.16 7.96 -7.52
C LEU A 2 16.60 7.78 -6.98
N GLY A 3 17.22 6.63 -7.22
CA GLY A 3 18.62 6.37 -6.88
C GLY A 3 18.93 6.48 -5.40
N LYS A 4 19.95 7.27 -5.06
CA LYS A 4 20.43 7.51 -3.68
C LYS A 4 19.88 8.82 -3.09
N SER A 5 18.77 9.35 -3.61
CA SER A 5 18.14 10.52 -3.03
C SER A 5 17.51 10.22 -1.67
N PRO A 6 17.28 11.21 -0.80
CA PRO A 6 16.56 11.00 0.47
C PRO A 6 15.20 10.31 0.28
N ALA A 7 14.43 10.71 -0.74
CA ALA A 7 13.16 10.07 -1.08
C ALA A 7 13.35 8.61 -1.52
N GLY A 8 14.40 8.30 -2.29
CA GLY A 8 14.74 6.94 -2.68
C GLY A 8 15.14 6.06 -1.50
N GLU A 9 15.81 6.61 -0.48
CA GLU A 9 16.12 5.90 0.76
C GLU A 9 14.87 5.58 1.56
N THR A 10 14.00 6.58 1.76
CA THR A 10 12.70 6.41 2.44
C THR A 10 11.85 5.33 1.77
N ILE A 11 11.72 5.36 0.44
CA ILE A 11 10.95 4.35 -0.31
C ILE A 11 11.57 2.95 -0.17
N ARG A 12 12.90 2.82 -0.09
CA ARG A 12 13.51 1.51 0.15
C ARG A 12 13.19 0.96 1.54
N GLN A 13 13.21 1.80 2.56
CA GLN A 13 12.84 1.40 3.92
C GLN A 13 11.37 0.94 3.98
N MET A 14 10.46 1.70 3.38
CA MET A 14 9.05 1.28 3.25
C MET A 14 8.94 -0.06 2.51
N ALA A 15 9.63 -0.22 1.38
CA ALA A 15 9.60 -1.48 0.61
C ALA A 15 10.13 -2.69 1.39
N GLU A 16 11.06 -2.52 2.33
CA GLU A 16 11.54 -3.58 3.22
C GLU A 16 10.46 -3.96 4.25
N GLN A 17 9.73 -3.00 4.79
CA GLN A 17 8.57 -3.24 5.67
C GLN A 17 7.45 -3.95 4.92
N GLU A 18 7.10 -3.48 3.71
CA GLU A 18 6.12 -4.14 2.84
C GLU A 18 6.50 -5.60 2.53
N ALA A 19 7.78 -5.87 2.30
CA ALA A 19 8.24 -7.24 2.09
C ALA A 19 8.10 -8.12 3.36
N ALA A 20 8.12 -7.52 4.56
CA ALA A 20 7.80 -8.23 5.79
C ALA A 20 6.30 -8.51 5.91
N HIS A 21 5.45 -7.50 5.68
CA HIS A 21 3.99 -7.67 5.65
C HIS A 21 3.58 -8.77 4.67
N LEU A 22 4.12 -8.76 3.45
CA LEU A 22 3.83 -9.79 2.45
C LEU A 22 4.17 -11.19 2.95
N ARG A 23 5.33 -11.39 3.61
CA ARG A 23 5.70 -12.69 4.17
C ARG A 23 4.73 -13.16 5.25
N ASP A 24 4.30 -12.25 6.13
CA ASP A 24 3.41 -12.57 7.24
C ASP A 24 2.00 -12.93 6.73
N PHE A 25 1.48 -12.16 5.78
CA PHE A 25 0.21 -12.47 5.13
C PHE A 25 0.27 -13.75 4.29
N ASP A 26 1.35 -14.00 3.56
CA ASP A 26 1.54 -15.26 2.81
C ASP A 26 1.57 -16.48 3.74
N ALA A 27 2.23 -16.38 4.89
CA ALA A 27 2.24 -17.42 5.89
C ALA A 27 0.82 -17.71 6.42
N MET A 28 0.04 -16.66 6.69
CA MET A 28 -1.33 -16.74 7.18
C MET A 28 -2.27 -17.37 6.13
N VAL A 29 -2.17 -16.94 4.86
CA VAL A 29 -2.93 -17.48 3.73
C VAL A 29 -2.64 -18.97 3.54
N ASN A 30 -1.36 -19.35 3.58
CA ASN A 30 -0.94 -20.74 3.44
C ASN A 30 -1.42 -21.62 4.61
N ALA A 31 -1.31 -21.14 5.85
CA ALA A 31 -1.77 -21.86 7.04
C ALA A 31 -3.29 -22.12 6.99
N ARG A 32 -4.05 -21.18 6.47
CA ARG A 32 -5.52 -21.26 6.31
C ARG A 32 -5.95 -21.98 5.04
N ARG A 33 -5.01 -22.35 4.16
CA ARG A 33 -5.28 -22.97 2.86
C ARG A 33 -6.25 -22.16 1.99
N VAL A 34 -6.17 -20.83 2.10
CA VAL A 34 -6.95 -19.90 1.28
C VAL A 34 -6.21 -19.65 -0.04
N ARG A 35 -6.96 -19.53 -1.12
CA ARG A 35 -6.38 -19.22 -2.42
C ARG A 35 -6.21 -17.71 -2.57
N PRO A 36 -5.00 -17.20 -2.90
CA PRO A 36 -4.82 -15.81 -3.28
C PRO A 36 -5.61 -15.44 -4.54
N THR A 37 -5.86 -14.15 -4.72
CA THR A 37 -6.50 -13.65 -5.95
C THR A 37 -5.72 -14.05 -7.20
N ALA A 38 -6.42 -14.46 -8.25
CA ALA A 38 -5.81 -14.75 -9.55
C ALA A 38 -5.23 -13.50 -10.23
N LEU A 39 -5.59 -12.31 -9.76
CA LEU A 39 -5.12 -11.02 -10.28
C LEU A 39 -3.75 -10.59 -9.72
N GLN A 40 -3.16 -11.32 -8.77
CA GLN A 40 -1.90 -10.96 -8.12
C GLN A 40 -0.77 -10.64 -9.12
N PRO A 41 -0.49 -11.42 -10.19
CA PRO A 41 0.56 -11.08 -11.15
C PRO A 41 0.29 -9.77 -11.90
N PHE A 42 -0.97 -9.48 -12.17
CA PHE A 42 -1.39 -8.24 -12.83
C PHE A 42 -1.14 -7.03 -11.90
N TRP A 43 -1.49 -7.15 -10.63
CA TRP A 43 -1.28 -6.06 -9.66
C TRP A 43 0.20 -5.78 -9.43
N HIS A 44 1.08 -6.79 -9.47
CA HIS A 44 2.52 -6.57 -9.40
C HIS A 44 3.03 -5.69 -10.54
N ILE A 45 2.57 -5.96 -11.76
CA ILE A 45 2.96 -5.17 -12.95
C ILE A 45 2.38 -3.76 -12.86
N ALA A 46 1.09 -3.63 -12.51
CA ALA A 46 0.42 -2.35 -12.40
C ALA A 46 1.03 -1.46 -11.30
N GLY A 47 1.30 -2.03 -10.12
CA GLY A 47 1.94 -1.33 -9.01
C GLY A 47 3.36 -0.87 -9.36
N PHE A 48 4.16 -1.75 -9.99
CA PHE A 48 5.49 -1.37 -10.46
C PHE A 48 5.44 -0.24 -11.49
N ALA A 49 4.53 -0.33 -12.46
CA ALA A 49 4.38 0.70 -13.50
C ALA A 49 3.93 2.05 -12.91
N LEU A 50 3.01 2.02 -11.93
CA LEU A 50 2.55 3.20 -11.21
C LEU A 50 3.69 3.86 -10.41
N GLY A 51 4.42 3.07 -9.63
CA GLY A 51 5.54 3.54 -8.82
C GLY A 51 6.69 4.09 -9.68
N ALA A 52 7.06 3.38 -10.75
CA ALA A 52 8.08 3.84 -11.69
C ALA A 52 7.64 5.11 -12.44
N GLY A 53 6.39 5.17 -12.88
CA GLY A 53 5.82 6.33 -13.58
C GLY A 53 5.81 7.58 -12.72
N THR A 54 5.34 7.47 -11.48
CA THR A 54 5.33 8.60 -10.54
C THR A 54 6.75 9.02 -10.12
N ALA A 55 7.68 8.07 -9.96
CA ALA A 55 9.08 8.37 -9.69
C ALA A 55 9.78 9.09 -10.85
N LEU A 56 9.41 8.82 -12.11
CA LEU A 56 9.87 9.57 -13.28
C LEU A 56 9.34 11.00 -13.31
N MET A 57 8.18 11.27 -12.70
CA MET A 57 7.64 12.63 -12.52
C MET A 57 8.34 13.41 -11.40
N GLY A 58 9.17 12.73 -10.60
CA GLY A 58 9.97 13.30 -9.52
C GLY A 58 9.58 12.82 -8.13
N GLU A 59 10.43 13.13 -7.15
CA GLU A 59 10.31 12.64 -5.76
C GLU A 59 8.95 12.97 -5.12
N ARG A 60 8.47 14.20 -5.31
CA ARG A 60 7.17 14.62 -4.74
C ARG A 60 6.00 13.84 -5.33
N ALA A 61 6.06 13.50 -6.62
CA ALA A 61 5.03 12.71 -7.28
C ALA A 61 5.06 11.25 -6.78
N ALA A 62 6.25 10.68 -6.56
CA ALA A 62 6.39 9.37 -5.94
C ALA A 62 5.79 9.36 -4.52
N MET A 63 6.09 10.38 -3.70
CA MET A 63 5.53 10.49 -2.35
C MET A 63 4.01 10.70 -2.37
N ALA A 64 3.48 11.46 -3.35
CA ALA A 64 2.04 11.61 -3.52
C ALA A 64 1.35 10.30 -3.93
N CYS A 65 2.03 9.47 -4.71
CA CYS A 65 1.57 8.10 -5.02
C CYS A 65 1.51 7.25 -3.75
N THR A 66 2.56 7.27 -2.91
CA THR A 66 2.57 6.59 -1.62
C THR A 66 1.38 7.02 -0.77
N VAL A 67 1.18 8.34 -0.54
CA VAL A 67 0.01 8.84 0.23
C VAL A 67 -1.30 8.26 -0.27
N ALA A 68 -1.52 8.25 -1.58
CA ALA A 68 -2.78 7.81 -2.18
C ALA A 68 -3.03 6.30 -2.00
N VAL A 69 -1.98 5.49 -2.12
CA VAL A 69 -2.05 4.03 -1.93
C VAL A 69 -2.30 3.72 -0.45
N GLU A 70 -1.51 4.32 0.47
CA GLU A 70 -1.62 4.05 1.90
C GLU A 70 -2.96 4.48 2.48
N GLU A 71 -3.54 5.58 2.01
CA GLU A 71 -4.90 5.96 2.39
C GLU A 71 -5.96 4.93 1.99
N ALA A 72 -5.81 4.28 0.84
CA ALA A 72 -6.74 3.25 0.40
C ALA A 72 -6.57 1.96 1.21
N ILE A 73 -5.33 1.60 1.54
CA ILE A 73 -5.01 0.42 2.34
C ILE A 73 -5.44 0.60 3.79
N ASP A 74 -5.17 1.77 4.40
CA ASP A 74 -5.62 2.12 5.75
C ASP A 74 -7.14 1.95 5.90
N GLU A 75 -7.93 2.49 4.95
CA GLU A 75 -9.38 2.32 4.95
C GLU A 75 -9.82 0.86 4.79
N HIS A 76 -9.08 0.08 4.01
CA HIS A 76 -9.35 -1.36 3.81
C HIS A 76 -9.06 -2.15 5.09
N TYR A 77 -7.88 -1.96 5.69
CA TYR A 77 -7.50 -2.63 6.93
C TYR A 77 -8.42 -2.26 8.11
N ALA A 78 -8.81 -0.97 8.21
CA ALA A 78 -9.78 -0.54 9.23
C ALA A 78 -11.07 -1.34 9.15
N LYS A 79 -11.64 -1.49 7.94
CA LYS A 79 -12.86 -2.28 7.72
C LYS A 79 -12.67 -3.76 8.04
N GLN A 80 -11.54 -4.35 7.61
CA GLN A 80 -11.25 -5.75 7.92
C GLN A 80 -11.16 -5.98 9.44
N ALA A 81 -10.47 -5.12 10.17
CA ALA A 81 -10.33 -5.22 11.62
C ALA A 81 -11.69 -5.13 12.35
N GLU A 82 -12.65 -4.36 11.84
CA GLU A 82 -14.00 -4.27 12.38
C GLU A 82 -14.82 -5.55 12.20
N TYR A 83 -14.61 -6.28 11.10
CA TYR A 83 -15.33 -7.53 10.81
C TYR A 83 -14.77 -8.75 11.54
N LEU A 84 -13.50 -8.73 11.93
CA LEU A 84 -12.86 -9.87 12.56
C LEU A 84 -13.19 -9.96 14.05
N GLY A 85 -13.81 -11.06 14.45
CA GLY A 85 -14.17 -11.35 15.83
C GLY A 85 -13.02 -11.89 16.67
N GLU A 86 -13.32 -12.30 17.91
CA GLU A 86 -12.33 -12.85 18.83
C GLU A 86 -11.75 -14.20 18.39
N ASP A 87 -12.49 -14.97 17.60
CA ASP A 87 -12.06 -16.21 16.95
C ASP A 87 -10.97 -15.99 15.89
N GLU A 88 -10.86 -14.76 15.36
CA GLU A 88 -9.86 -14.34 14.37
C GLU A 88 -8.84 -13.34 14.94
N LYS A 89 -8.61 -13.38 16.25
CA LYS A 89 -7.76 -12.41 16.94
C LYS A 89 -6.35 -12.30 16.35
N GLU A 90 -5.73 -13.41 16.00
CA GLU A 90 -4.37 -13.43 15.41
C GLU A 90 -4.31 -12.64 14.08
N LEU A 91 -5.28 -12.86 13.19
CA LEU A 91 -5.38 -12.14 11.93
C LEU A 91 -5.71 -10.66 12.16
N ARG A 92 -6.61 -10.37 13.08
CA ARG A 92 -6.95 -8.99 13.43
C ARG A 92 -5.75 -8.22 13.96
N ASP A 93 -4.97 -8.82 14.87
CA ASP A 93 -3.78 -8.19 15.44
C ASP A 93 -2.71 -7.94 14.36
N LEU A 94 -2.52 -8.87 13.42
CA LEU A 94 -1.63 -8.68 12.27
C LEU A 94 -2.08 -7.51 11.38
N ILE A 95 -3.38 -7.44 11.05
CA ILE A 95 -3.94 -6.36 10.23
C ILE A 95 -3.82 -5.00 10.95
N VAL A 96 -4.05 -4.95 12.25
CA VAL A 96 -3.91 -3.70 13.03
C VAL A 96 -2.46 -3.24 13.03
N ALA A 97 -1.49 -4.15 13.25
CA ALA A 97 -0.08 -3.80 13.22
C ALA A 97 0.36 -3.30 11.83
N ALA A 98 -0.01 -4.01 10.75
CA ALA A 98 0.27 -3.55 9.38
C ALA A 98 -0.36 -2.17 9.11
N ARG A 99 -1.60 -1.95 9.55
CA ARG A 99 -2.27 -0.65 9.41
C ARG A 99 -1.52 0.50 10.08
N GLU A 100 -0.90 0.27 11.23
CA GLU A 100 -0.08 1.29 11.92
C GLU A 100 1.12 1.69 11.05
N ASP A 101 1.78 0.72 10.42
CA ASP A 101 2.88 0.98 9.50
C ASP A 101 2.42 1.75 8.24
N GLU A 102 1.25 1.44 7.67
CA GLU A 102 0.69 2.18 6.52
C GLU A 102 0.41 3.66 6.86
N ILE A 103 -0.08 3.91 8.08
CA ILE A 103 -0.27 5.29 8.57
C ILE A 103 1.07 6.00 8.68
N GLU A 104 2.11 5.35 9.20
CA GLU A 104 3.46 5.91 9.29
C GLU A 104 4.05 6.18 7.89
N HIS A 105 3.90 5.27 6.94
CA HIS A 105 4.32 5.46 5.55
C HIS A 105 3.66 6.69 4.91
N ARG A 106 2.34 6.82 5.08
CA ARG A 106 1.58 7.97 4.60
C ARG A 106 2.11 9.28 5.21
N ASP A 107 2.26 9.33 6.52
CA ASP A 107 2.68 10.54 7.23
C ASP A 107 4.13 10.93 6.85
N THR A 108 5.02 9.95 6.75
CA THR A 108 6.39 10.15 6.24
C THR A 108 6.40 10.71 4.82
N ALA A 109 5.52 10.20 3.94
CA ALA A 109 5.42 10.71 2.57
C ALA A 109 4.87 12.16 2.52
N LEU A 110 3.95 12.52 3.41
CA LEU A 110 3.45 13.90 3.56
C LEU A 110 4.57 14.83 4.04
N GLU A 111 5.35 14.43 5.05
CA GLU A 111 6.50 15.18 5.56
C GLU A 111 7.58 15.37 4.47
N ALA A 112 7.79 14.37 3.62
CA ALA A 112 8.67 14.46 2.46
C ALA A 112 8.16 15.39 1.34
N GLY A 113 6.99 15.99 1.52
CA GLY A 113 6.45 17.03 0.66
C GLY A 113 5.55 16.53 -0.48
N ALA A 114 4.87 15.42 -0.28
CA ALA A 114 3.90 14.86 -1.22
C ALA A 114 2.88 15.91 -1.70
N GLU A 115 2.35 16.74 -0.79
CA GLU A 115 1.36 17.79 -1.10
C GLU A 115 1.87 18.87 -2.07
N ARG A 116 3.19 18.98 -2.23
CA ARG A 116 3.83 19.90 -3.17
C ARG A 116 4.00 19.30 -4.57
N ALA A 117 3.52 18.08 -4.80
CA ALA A 117 3.54 17.48 -6.12
C ALA A 117 2.61 18.26 -7.06
N PRO A 118 2.98 18.45 -8.34
CA PRO A 118 2.05 18.99 -9.33
C PRO A 118 0.79 18.12 -9.41
N LEU A 119 -0.37 18.75 -9.41
CA LEU A 119 -1.66 18.06 -9.49
C LEU A 119 -1.85 17.02 -8.34
N PHE A 120 -1.34 17.33 -7.13
CA PHE A 120 -1.40 16.40 -5.99
C PHE A 120 -2.82 15.85 -5.79
N GLU A 121 -3.82 16.71 -5.64
CA GLU A 121 -5.17 16.26 -5.30
C GLU A 121 -5.84 15.41 -6.40
N PRO A 122 -5.84 15.80 -7.70
CA PRO A 122 -6.37 14.90 -8.73
C PRO A 122 -5.61 13.59 -8.86
N MET A 123 -4.28 13.59 -8.73
CA MET A 123 -3.45 12.39 -8.77
C MET A 123 -3.76 11.48 -7.57
N ARG A 124 -3.84 12.04 -6.36
CA ARG A 124 -4.20 11.32 -5.14
C ARG A 124 -5.57 10.64 -5.26
N GLN A 125 -6.58 11.38 -5.74
CA GLN A 125 -7.93 10.83 -5.93
C GLN A 125 -7.97 9.71 -6.98
N ALA A 126 -7.29 9.89 -8.10
CA ALA A 126 -7.24 8.89 -9.16
C ALA A 126 -6.55 7.59 -8.70
N ILE A 127 -5.39 7.70 -8.05
CA ILE A 127 -4.63 6.55 -7.54
C ILE A 127 -5.39 5.85 -6.42
N LYS A 128 -5.91 6.60 -5.45
CA LYS A 128 -6.71 6.04 -4.34
C LYS A 128 -7.92 5.28 -4.86
N SER A 129 -8.65 5.85 -5.82
CA SER A 129 -9.82 5.19 -6.43
C SER A 129 -9.43 3.94 -7.22
N GLY A 130 -8.32 3.98 -7.94
CA GLY A 130 -7.76 2.82 -8.65
C GLY A 130 -7.34 1.71 -7.70
N THR A 131 -6.68 2.03 -6.59
CA THR A 131 -6.29 1.08 -5.54
C THR A 131 -7.52 0.44 -4.89
N LYS A 132 -8.56 1.23 -4.56
CA LYS A 132 -9.82 0.70 -4.03
C LYS A 132 -10.53 -0.23 -5.02
N LEU A 133 -10.50 0.10 -6.31
CA LEU A 133 -11.03 -0.78 -7.35
C LEU A 133 -10.22 -2.09 -7.45
N ALA A 134 -8.90 -2.03 -7.37
CA ALA A 134 -8.04 -3.21 -7.39
C ALA A 134 -8.33 -4.13 -6.19
N ILE A 135 -8.48 -3.59 -4.99
CA ILE A 135 -8.89 -4.32 -3.78
C ILE A 135 -10.25 -4.97 -4.01
N TRP A 136 -11.24 -4.21 -4.45
CA TRP A 136 -12.59 -4.70 -4.70
C TRP A 136 -12.64 -5.85 -5.73
N LEU A 137 -11.85 -5.78 -6.79
CA LEU A 137 -11.72 -6.86 -7.77
C LEU A 137 -11.06 -8.10 -7.16
N SER A 138 -10.00 -7.91 -6.37
CA SER A 138 -9.24 -9.00 -5.75
C SER A 138 -10.05 -9.80 -4.73
N GLU A 139 -11.01 -9.17 -4.07
CA GLU A 139 -11.95 -9.86 -3.17
C GLU A 139 -12.94 -10.78 -3.91
N ARG A 140 -13.07 -10.67 -5.23
CA ARG A 140 -14.08 -11.38 -6.06
C ARG A 140 -13.49 -12.37 -7.05
N VAL A 141 -12.19 -12.30 -7.30
CA VAL A 141 -11.44 -13.11 -8.24
C VAL A 141 -10.22 -13.71 -7.54
#